data_a6780f89130253db0739814df1557921
#
_entry.id   a6780f89130253db0739814df1557921
#
_cell.length_a   1.000
_cell.length_b   1.000
_cell.length_c   1.000
_cell.angle_alpha   90.00
_cell.angle_beta   90.00
_cell.angle_gamma   90.00
#
_symmetry.space_group_name_H-M   'P 1'
#
loop_
_entity.id
_entity.type
_entity.pdbx_description
1 polymer ?
#
loop_
_entity_poly.entity_id
_entity_poly.type
_entity_poly.pdbx_seq_one_letter_code
_entity_poly.pdbx_strand_id
1 'polypeptide(L)'
;MIRLQRIWEGEKPKLNEYLDKLTPGGPTPRVLLIFWHGAGDAEMFLNPFLALKSRYPNVILDLAVQKGLGFEDIFSNLSDTNVRYIDGSFFNDLPQDMYDIIADIDFPMSEGQTEFTKGEWCCIHELGIPPVCGHMHLDTGKNRLIGVHFNITCLPDAANPDHDTAKRIWDDILSAGFIPIETHFQHVFHNPVNAKFDFVDCTVRRVQPRISTLIGLLQQCAGFVGVVSGNLHIALSVMPRDRIFFLDKDLHLACFIKDADKIPQADLRNYKGEVKQWLLQLEDKL
;
A
#
# COMPACT_ATOMS: atom_id res chain seq x y z
N MET A 1 16.25 -25.04 11.76
CA MET A 1 15.62 -23.70 11.62
C MET A 1 16.70 -22.68 11.33
N ILE A 2 16.52 -21.90 10.27
CA ILE A 2 17.39 -20.76 9.90
C ILE A 2 16.55 -19.50 10.08
N ARG A 3 17.06 -18.48 10.76
CA ARG A 3 16.40 -17.19 10.90
C ARG A 3 17.16 -16.12 10.12
N LEU A 4 16.49 -15.49 9.17
CA LEU A 4 17.02 -14.41 8.34
C LEU A 4 16.53 -13.09 8.92
N GLN A 5 17.36 -12.43 9.70
CA GLN A 5 17.10 -11.11 10.27
C GLN A 5 18.18 -10.14 9.82
N ARG A 6 17.83 -8.85 9.74
CA ARG A 6 18.82 -7.80 9.57
C ARG A 6 19.70 -7.73 10.83
N ILE A 7 20.99 -8.01 10.68
CA ILE A 7 21.98 -7.73 11.70
C ILE A 7 22.47 -6.31 11.44
N TRP A 8 22.52 -5.45 12.46
CA TRP A 8 22.81 -4.01 12.37
C TRP A 8 24.09 -3.62 11.60
N GLU A 9 24.98 -4.56 11.26
CA GLU A 9 26.27 -4.32 10.63
C GLU A 9 26.58 -5.16 9.38
N GLY A 10 25.58 -5.83 8.78
CA GLY A 10 25.82 -6.68 7.62
C GLY A 10 24.68 -6.75 6.63
N GLU A 11 24.97 -7.14 5.38
CA GLU A 11 23.94 -7.46 4.40
C GLU A 11 23.17 -8.70 4.86
N LYS A 12 21.84 -8.58 4.89
CA LYS A 12 20.94 -9.70 5.14
C LYS A 12 21.00 -10.64 3.95
N PRO A 13 21.20 -11.95 4.14
CA PRO A 13 21.15 -12.92 3.04
C PRO A 13 19.77 -12.91 2.40
N LYS A 14 19.72 -13.01 1.06
CA LYS A 14 18.47 -13.10 0.33
C LYS A 14 17.82 -14.46 0.54
N LEU A 15 16.50 -14.47 0.58
CA LEU A 15 15.75 -15.71 0.85
C LEU A 15 16.03 -16.82 -0.19
N ASN A 16 16.16 -16.45 -1.48
CA ASN A 16 16.47 -17.43 -2.53
C ASN A 16 17.81 -18.16 -2.31
N GLU A 17 18.80 -17.54 -1.67
CA GLU A 17 20.09 -18.19 -1.38
C GLU A 17 19.97 -19.46 -0.53
N TYR A 18 18.88 -19.53 0.24
CA TYR A 18 18.51 -20.71 1.02
C TYR A 18 17.55 -21.63 0.30
N LEU A 19 16.56 -21.08 -0.39
CA LEU A 19 15.56 -21.87 -1.12
C LEU A 19 16.19 -22.64 -2.28
N ASP A 20 17.15 -22.06 -2.99
CA ASP A 20 17.86 -22.68 -4.10
C ASP A 20 18.78 -23.84 -3.66
N LYS A 21 19.13 -23.91 -2.37
CA LYS A 21 19.93 -25.00 -1.78
C LYS A 21 19.10 -26.19 -1.28
N LEU A 22 17.76 -26.06 -1.29
CA LEU A 22 16.87 -27.13 -0.85
C LEU A 22 16.94 -28.29 -1.84
N THR A 23 17.21 -29.48 -1.32
CA THR A 23 17.43 -30.70 -2.12
C THR A 23 16.12 -31.13 -2.81
N PRO A 24 16.07 -31.28 -4.14
CA PRO A 24 14.91 -31.84 -4.81
C PRO A 24 14.61 -33.25 -4.29
N GLY A 25 13.36 -33.51 -3.90
CA GLY A 25 12.92 -34.81 -3.39
C GLY A 25 13.10 -35.04 -1.87
N GLY A 26 13.59 -34.03 -1.15
CA GLY A 26 13.54 -33.99 0.32
C GLY A 26 12.15 -33.68 0.88
N PRO A 27 11.98 -33.61 2.21
CA PRO A 27 10.72 -33.19 2.82
C PRO A 27 10.39 -31.77 2.36
N THR A 28 9.10 -31.47 2.15
CA THR A 28 8.62 -30.13 1.72
C THR A 28 9.00 -29.10 2.76
N PRO A 29 9.88 -28.17 2.45
CA PRO A 29 10.33 -27.16 3.40
C PRO A 29 9.21 -26.18 3.71
N ARG A 30 9.19 -25.71 4.96
CA ARG A 30 8.23 -24.74 5.43
C ARG A 30 8.92 -23.46 5.84
N VAL A 31 8.47 -22.35 5.25
CA VAL A 31 9.05 -21.00 5.41
C VAL A 31 8.00 -20.08 5.98
N LEU A 32 8.35 -19.35 7.04
CA LEU A 32 7.56 -18.25 7.57
C LEU A 32 8.15 -16.92 7.12
N LEU A 33 7.36 -16.12 6.43
CA LEU A 33 7.69 -14.73 6.16
C LEU A 33 7.01 -13.85 7.21
N ILE A 34 7.77 -13.00 7.86
CA ILE A 34 7.25 -12.02 8.83
C ILE A 34 7.21 -10.67 8.15
N PHE A 35 6.02 -10.12 8.00
CA PHE A 35 5.82 -8.83 7.36
C PHE A 35 5.21 -7.84 8.34
N TRP A 36 6.01 -6.85 8.77
CA TRP A 36 5.67 -5.90 9.81
C TRP A 36 5.72 -4.46 9.32
N HIS A 37 4.81 -4.10 8.41
CA HIS A 37 4.77 -2.80 7.77
C HIS A 37 3.34 -2.29 7.68
N GLY A 38 3.13 -1.10 7.10
CA GLY A 38 1.80 -0.52 6.92
C GLY A 38 0.94 -1.21 5.87
N ALA A 39 -0.34 -0.91 5.84
CA ALA A 39 -1.28 -1.52 4.90
C ALA A 39 -0.93 -1.24 3.43
N GLY A 40 -0.38 -0.06 3.12
CA GLY A 40 0.09 0.27 1.76
C GLY A 40 1.30 -0.57 1.35
N ASP A 41 2.21 -0.84 2.27
CA ASP A 41 3.35 -1.73 2.01
C ASP A 41 2.88 -3.19 1.85
N ALA A 42 1.86 -3.61 2.62
CA ALA A 42 1.29 -4.95 2.50
C ALA A 42 0.62 -5.19 1.14
N GLU A 43 -0.06 -4.18 0.62
CA GLU A 43 -0.62 -4.22 -0.73
C GLU A 43 0.49 -4.35 -1.79
N MET A 44 1.56 -3.56 -1.68
CA MET A 44 2.71 -3.67 -2.58
C MET A 44 3.49 -4.98 -2.43
N PHE A 45 3.44 -5.64 -1.27
CA PHE A 45 4.10 -6.91 -1.02
C PHE A 45 3.35 -8.11 -1.60
N LEU A 46 2.05 -8.00 -1.86
CA LEU A 46 1.23 -9.11 -2.32
C LEU A 46 1.77 -9.75 -3.61
N ASN A 47 2.09 -8.96 -4.63
CA ASN A 47 2.64 -9.48 -5.89
C ASN A 47 4.04 -10.07 -5.75
N PRO A 48 5.00 -9.46 -5.05
CA PRO A 48 6.25 -10.11 -4.65
C PRO A 48 6.06 -11.47 -3.98
N PHE A 49 5.11 -11.56 -3.04
CA PHE A 49 4.79 -12.82 -2.36
C PHE A 49 4.26 -13.89 -3.34
N LEU A 50 3.32 -13.52 -4.21
CA LEU A 50 2.78 -14.44 -5.22
C LEU A 50 3.84 -14.88 -6.23
N ALA A 51 4.75 -13.98 -6.63
CA ALA A 51 5.87 -14.29 -7.51
C ALA A 51 6.85 -15.28 -6.85
N LEU A 52 7.14 -15.08 -5.55
CA LEU A 52 7.94 -16.03 -4.76
C LEU A 52 7.28 -17.40 -4.70
N LYS A 53 5.99 -17.45 -4.39
CA LYS A 53 5.20 -18.69 -4.34
C LYS A 53 5.20 -19.43 -5.68
N SER A 54 5.04 -18.71 -6.78
CA SER A 54 5.09 -19.25 -8.14
C SER A 54 6.47 -19.83 -8.50
N ARG A 55 7.55 -19.16 -8.04
CA ARG A 55 8.92 -19.62 -8.29
C ARG A 55 9.28 -20.88 -7.50
N TYR A 56 8.73 -21.04 -6.31
CA TYR A 56 9.02 -22.14 -5.39
C TYR A 56 7.75 -22.94 -5.05
N PRO A 57 7.11 -23.61 -6.03
CA PRO A 57 5.82 -24.29 -5.84
C PRO A 57 5.88 -25.46 -4.86
N ASN A 58 7.08 -26.00 -4.60
CA ASN A 58 7.31 -27.09 -3.67
C ASN A 58 7.70 -26.63 -2.25
N VAL A 59 7.58 -25.33 -1.96
CA VAL A 59 7.84 -24.75 -0.63
C VAL A 59 6.50 -24.31 -0.03
N ILE A 60 6.26 -24.67 1.22
CA ILE A 60 5.12 -24.14 1.98
C ILE A 60 5.52 -22.76 2.48
N LEU A 61 4.90 -21.73 1.92
CA LEU A 61 5.08 -20.34 2.34
C LEU A 61 3.93 -19.93 3.25
N ASP A 62 4.23 -19.73 4.53
CA ASP A 62 3.31 -19.13 5.48
C ASP A 62 3.67 -17.65 5.71
N LEU A 63 2.69 -16.85 6.10
CA LEU A 63 2.85 -15.43 6.32
C LEU A 63 2.40 -15.03 7.73
N ALA A 64 3.20 -14.25 8.42
CA ALA A 64 2.84 -13.63 9.69
C ALA A 64 2.74 -12.11 9.48
N VAL A 65 1.59 -11.53 9.80
CA VAL A 65 1.30 -10.12 9.62
C VAL A 65 0.66 -9.54 10.88
N GLN A 66 0.72 -8.22 10.99
CA GLN A 66 0.09 -7.52 12.10
C GLN A 66 -1.43 -7.62 12.01
N LYS A 67 -2.09 -7.95 13.14
CA LYS A 67 -3.54 -7.97 13.23
C LYS A 67 -4.12 -6.56 13.22
N GLY A 68 -5.27 -6.40 12.58
CA GLY A 68 -6.08 -5.19 12.70
C GLY A 68 -5.69 -4.02 11.82
N LEU A 69 -4.74 -4.17 10.90
CA LEU A 69 -4.40 -3.16 9.90
C LEU A 69 -5.16 -3.33 8.57
N GLY A 70 -6.21 -4.16 8.55
CA GLY A 70 -6.91 -4.54 7.32
C GLY A 70 -6.15 -5.57 6.49
N PHE A 71 -5.11 -6.18 7.03
CA PHE A 71 -4.34 -7.23 6.34
C PHE A 71 -5.18 -8.47 6.06
N GLU A 72 -6.21 -8.70 6.87
CA GLU A 72 -7.19 -9.75 6.64
C GLU A 72 -7.83 -9.63 5.27
N ASP A 73 -8.13 -8.41 4.81
CA ASP A 73 -8.73 -8.18 3.50
C ASP A 73 -7.72 -8.36 2.35
N ILE A 74 -6.45 -7.96 2.56
CA ILE A 74 -5.40 -8.10 1.55
C ILE A 74 -5.02 -9.57 1.34
N PHE A 75 -4.87 -10.32 2.43
CA PHE A 75 -4.31 -11.67 2.40
C PHE A 75 -5.35 -12.80 2.53
N SER A 76 -6.63 -12.50 2.76
CA SER A 76 -7.69 -13.51 2.92
C SER A 76 -7.89 -14.42 1.71
N ASN A 77 -7.54 -13.95 0.53
CA ASN A 77 -7.72 -14.69 -0.73
C ASN A 77 -6.47 -15.49 -1.15
N LEU A 78 -5.43 -15.54 -0.29
CA LEU A 78 -4.26 -16.37 -0.54
C LEU A 78 -4.62 -17.84 -0.30
N SER A 79 -5.00 -18.54 -1.37
CA SER A 79 -5.18 -19.99 -1.31
C SER A 79 -3.87 -20.68 -0.94
N ASP A 80 -3.95 -21.76 -0.20
CA ASP A 80 -2.81 -22.60 0.19
C ASP A 80 -1.68 -21.87 0.97
N THR A 81 -2.03 -20.77 1.63
CA THR A 81 -1.13 -20.00 2.49
C THR A 81 -1.75 -19.88 3.88
N ASN A 82 -1.02 -20.28 4.91
CA ASN A 82 -1.45 -20.06 6.27
C ASN A 82 -1.01 -18.64 6.68
N VAL A 83 -1.98 -17.72 6.75
CA VAL A 83 -1.75 -16.36 7.20
C VAL A 83 -2.07 -16.25 8.69
N ARG A 84 -1.09 -15.84 9.47
CA ARG A 84 -1.21 -15.63 10.92
C ARG A 84 -1.29 -14.15 11.23
N TYR A 85 -2.36 -13.75 11.87
CA TYR A 85 -2.59 -12.36 12.30
C TYR A 85 -2.16 -12.22 13.75
N ILE A 86 -1.13 -11.41 13.99
CA ILE A 86 -0.43 -11.33 15.28
C ILE A 86 -0.63 -9.96 15.92
N ASP A 87 -0.99 -9.94 17.19
CA ASP A 87 -1.07 -8.72 17.99
C ASP A 87 0.35 -8.25 18.39
N GLY A 88 0.61 -6.99 18.17
CA GLY A 88 1.83 -6.18 18.28
C GLY A 88 3.08 -6.66 19.01
N SER A 89 3.00 -7.37 20.10
CA SER A 89 4.19 -7.74 20.88
C SER A 89 4.59 -9.23 20.79
N PHE A 90 3.87 -10.04 20.05
CA PHE A 90 3.88 -11.50 20.19
C PHE A 90 4.55 -12.29 19.05
N PHE A 91 5.47 -11.68 18.27
CA PHE A 91 6.28 -12.45 17.32
C PHE A 91 7.09 -13.57 18.02
N ASN A 92 7.35 -13.42 19.32
CA ASN A 92 8.03 -14.45 20.10
C ASN A 92 7.17 -15.69 20.37
N ASP A 93 5.85 -15.58 20.25
CA ASP A 93 4.89 -16.67 20.49
C ASP A 93 4.60 -17.50 19.22
N LEU A 94 5.29 -17.20 18.11
CA LEU A 94 5.20 -18.02 16.91
C LEU A 94 5.83 -19.40 17.18
N PRO A 95 5.19 -20.50 16.77
CA PRO A 95 5.75 -21.85 16.88
C PRO A 95 6.92 -21.99 15.89
N GLN A 96 8.09 -21.55 16.34
CA GLN A 96 9.30 -21.45 15.52
C GLN A 96 9.81 -22.83 15.06
N ASP A 97 9.57 -23.87 15.84
CA ASP A 97 9.93 -25.24 15.58
C ASP A 97 9.21 -25.87 14.36
N MET A 98 8.12 -25.25 13.91
CA MET A 98 7.37 -25.70 12.73
C MET A 98 8.00 -25.25 11.40
N TYR A 99 9.00 -24.38 11.41
CA TYR A 99 9.56 -23.77 10.21
C TYR A 99 11.04 -24.13 10.04
N ASP A 100 11.42 -24.42 8.80
CA ASP A 100 12.80 -24.61 8.41
C ASP A 100 13.53 -23.26 8.28
N ILE A 101 12.81 -22.26 7.76
CA ILE A 101 13.29 -20.89 7.58
C ILE A 101 12.26 -19.91 8.14
N ILE A 102 12.73 -18.90 8.86
CA ILE A 102 11.95 -17.74 9.27
C ILE A 102 12.66 -16.49 8.72
N ALA A 103 11.98 -15.70 7.90
CA ALA A 103 12.53 -14.51 7.28
C ALA A 103 11.72 -13.27 7.65
N ASP A 104 12.34 -12.30 8.31
CA ASP A 104 11.79 -10.97 8.52
C ASP A 104 11.94 -10.20 7.20
N ILE A 105 10.84 -9.81 6.59
CA ILE A 105 10.83 -9.06 5.34
C ILE A 105 10.94 -7.57 5.63
N ASP A 106 11.99 -6.95 5.12
CA ASP A 106 12.20 -5.52 5.22
C ASP A 106 11.60 -4.78 4.01
N PHE A 107 11.04 -3.60 4.27
CA PHE A 107 10.39 -2.77 3.26
C PHE A 107 10.78 -1.30 3.50
N PRO A 108 12.08 -0.97 3.39
CA PRO A 108 12.61 0.29 3.85
C PRO A 108 12.06 1.47 3.06
N MET A 109 11.84 2.56 3.78
CA MET A 109 11.75 3.89 3.17
C MET A 109 13.19 4.37 2.92
N SER A 110 13.71 4.22 1.71
CA SER A 110 14.98 4.82 1.37
C SER A 110 14.74 6.16 0.67
N GLU A 111 15.15 7.23 1.31
CA GLU A 111 15.32 8.52 0.64
C GLU A 111 16.29 8.32 -0.53
N GLY A 112 15.85 8.64 -1.76
CA GLY A 112 16.70 8.62 -2.95
C GLY A 112 16.68 7.35 -3.80
N GLN A 113 15.92 6.31 -3.48
CA GLN A 113 15.74 5.17 -4.39
C GLN A 113 14.69 5.50 -5.44
N THR A 114 15.14 5.94 -6.60
CA THR A 114 14.28 6.22 -7.77
C THR A 114 14.27 5.11 -8.81
N GLU A 115 15.19 4.15 -8.71
CA GLU A 115 15.37 3.08 -9.70
C GLU A 115 14.30 1.97 -9.58
N PHE A 116 13.91 1.64 -8.35
CA PHE A 116 12.95 0.57 -8.07
C PHE A 116 11.84 1.05 -7.14
N THR A 117 10.62 0.57 -7.39
CA THR A 117 9.54 0.68 -6.38
C THR A 117 9.88 -0.19 -5.16
N LYS A 118 9.21 0.05 -4.03
CA LYS A 118 9.41 -0.76 -2.82
C LYS A 118 9.16 -2.26 -3.06
N GLY A 119 8.14 -2.61 -3.85
CA GLY A 119 7.84 -4.00 -4.21
C GLY A 119 8.95 -4.62 -5.05
N GLU A 120 9.45 -3.92 -6.06
CA GLU A 120 10.57 -4.36 -6.88
C GLU A 120 11.86 -4.48 -6.06
N TRP A 121 12.11 -3.51 -5.17
CA TRP A 121 13.25 -3.56 -4.24
C TRP A 121 13.18 -4.80 -3.34
N CYS A 122 12.02 -5.08 -2.77
CA CYS A 122 11.78 -6.28 -1.96
C CYS A 122 12.09 -7.56 -2.75
N CYS A 123 11.62 -7.66 -3.99
CA CYS A 123 11.94 -8.79 -4.87
C CYS A 123 13.44 -9.02 -5.00
N ILE A 124 14.19 -7.94 -5.28
CA ILE A 124 15.63 -8.00 -5.58
C ILE A 124 16.48 -8.25 -4.33
N HIS A 125 16.19 -7.52 -3.25
CA HIS A 125 17.07 -7.44 -2.07
C HIS A 125 16.66 -8.34 -0.91
N GLU A 126 15.36 -8.61 -0.75
CA GLU A 126 14.87 -9.48 0.31
C GLU A 126 14.63 -10.91 -0.18
N LEU A 127 13.90 -11.04 -1.29
CA LEU A 127 13.47 -12.33 -1.80
C LEU A 127 14.49 -12.97 -2.76
N GLY A 128 15.31 -12.18 -3.44
CA GLY A 128 16.26 -12.64 -4.45
C GLY A 128 15.56 -13.19 -5.71
N ILE A 129 14.45 -12.59 -6.12
CA ILE A 129 13.69 -12.95 -7.32
C ILE A 129 13.64 -11.78 -8.30
N PRO A 130 13.29 -12.02 -9.59
CA PRO A 130 13.07 -10.94 -10.54
C PRO A 130 12.02 -9.94 -10.03
N PRO A 131 12.20 -8.63 -10.29
CA PRO A 131 11.28 -7.60 -9.85
C PRO A 131 9.91 -7.74 -10.49
N VAL A 132 8.86 -7.55 -9.69
CA VAL A 132 7.47 -7.51 -10.15
C VAL A 132 6.79 -6.24 -9.66
N CYS A 133 5.85 -5.71 -10.44
CA CYS A 133 5.06 -4.55 -10.04
C CYS A 133 4.16 -4.90 -8.84
N GLY A 134 4.13 -4.02 -7.82
CA GLY A 134 3.34 -4.22 -6.61
C GLY A 134 1.82 -4.03 -6.77
N HIS A 135 1.36 -3.32 -7.82
CA HIS A 135 -0.05 -2.93 -7.95
C HIS A 135 -0.78 -3.69 -9.05
N MET A 136 -1.99 -4.17 -8.75
CA MET A 136 -2.91 -4.75 -9.72
C MET A 136 -3.94 -3.71 -10.17
N HIS A 137 -4.51 -3.88 -11.37
CA HIS A 137 -5.56 -3.02 -11.90
C HIS A 137 -6.89 -3.75 -11.97
N LEU A 138 -7.94 -3.11 -11.47
CA LEU A 138 -9.33 -3.54 -11.60
C LEU A 138 -10.13 -2.44 -12.31
N ASP A 139 -11.24 -2.81 -12.93
CA ASP A 139 -12.14 -1.84 -13.58
C ASP A 139 -12.81 -0.92 -12.55
N THR A 140 -12.91 0.37 -12.88
CA THR A 140 -13.51 1.40 -12.03
C THR A 140 -14.88 1.86 -12.54
N GLY A 141 -15.70 2.36 -11.62
CA GLY A 141 -17.01 2.92 -11.92
C GLY A 141 -16.97 4.24 -12.70
N LYS A 142 -18.12 4.64 -13.25
CA LYS A 142 -18.32 5.85 -14.05
C LYS A 142 -19.26 6.84 -13.37
N ASN A 143 -19.03 7.16 -12.13
CA ASN A 143 -19.84 8.17 -11.42
C ASN A 143 -19.05 9.45 -11.16
N ARG A 144 -19.68 10.45 -10.55
CA ARG A 144 -19.03 11.75 -10.24
C ARG A 144 -18.39 11.80 -8.85
N LEU A 145 -18.18 10.65 -8.21
CA LEU A 145 -17.55 10.59 -6.90
C LEU A 145 -16.03 10.66 -7.04
N ILE A 146 -15.39 11.48 -6.22
CA ILE A 146 -13.93 11.53 -6.08
C ILE A 146 -13.55 11.12 -4.67
N GLY A 147 -12.83 10.02 -4.56
CA GLY A 147 -12.22 9.64 -3.29
C GLY A 147 -11.13 10.64 -2.90
N VAL A 148 -11.12 11.13 -1.67
CA VAL A 148 -10.15 12.12 -1.19
C VAL A 148 -9.47 11.62 0.08
N HIS A 149 -8.14 11.74 0.14
CA HIS A 149 -7.38 11.41 1.34
C HIS A 149 -6.23 12.39 1.59
N PHE A 150 -6.36 13.18 2.66
CA PHE A 150 -5.41 14.25 3.01
C PHE A 150 -4.52 13.93 4.22
N ASN A 151 -4.59 12.70 4.75
CA ASN A 151 -3.97 12.42 6.02
C ASN A 151 -2.96 11.26 5.97
N ILE A 152 -1.69 11.59 6.12
CA ILE A 152 -0.63 10.61 6.37
C ILE A 152 -0.44 10.53 7.88
N THR A 153 -0.51 9.33 8.43
CA THR A 153 -0.37 9.11 9.87
C THR A 153 1.09 8.97 10.32
N CYS A 154 1.96 8.50 9.45
CA CYS A 154 3.37 8.27 9.78
C CYS A 154 4.25 9.54 9.67
N LEU A 155 3.85 10.52 8.84
CA LEU A 155 4.57 11.78 8.63
C LEU A 155 3.60 12.97 8.58
N PRO A 156 2.81 13.22 9.63
CA PRO A 156 1.62 14.07 9.55
C PRO A 156 1.91 15.53 9.19
N ASP A 157 2.99 16.11 9.70
CA ASP A 157 3.25 17.54 9.53
C ASP A 157 4.05 17.87 8.27
N ALA A 158 4.80 16.92 7.76
CA ALA A 158 5.65 17.13 6.58
C ALA A 158 4.91 16.97 5.25
N ALA A 159 3.95 16.04 5.18
CA ALA A 159 3.37 15.58 3.92
C ALA A 159 1.87 15.84 3.76
N ASN A 160 1.19 16.31 4.80
CA ASN A 160 -0.23 16.66 4.73
C ASN A 160 -0.43 18.10 4.24
N PRO A 161 -1.50 18.40 3.49
CA PRO A 161 -1.86 19.76 3.17
C PRO A 161 -2.24 20.53 4.45
N ASP A 162 -1.98 21.83 4.46
CA ASP A 162 -2.59 22.71 5.43
C ASP A 162 -4.10 22.87 5.17
N HIS A 163 -4.80 23.49 6.14
CA HIS A 163 -6.25 23.67 6.09
C HIS A 163 -6.71 24.40 4.82
N ASP A 164 -6.04 25.48 4.47
CA ASP A 164 -6.46 26.34 3.36
C ASP A 164 -6.21 25.64 2.01
N THR A 165 -5.10 24.93 1.87
CA THR A 165 -4.80 24.17 0.67
C THR A 165 -5.77 22.99 0.52
N ALA A 166 -6.04 22.25 1.60
CA ALA A 166 -7.01 21.15 1.58
C ALA A 166 -8.41 21.66 1.20
N LYS A 167 -8.84 22.81 1.78
CA LYS A 167 -10.11 23.42 1.45
C LYS A 167 -10.19 23.84 -0.02
N ARG A 168 -9.15 24.47 -0.55
CA ARG A 168 -9.11 24.84 -1.98
C ARG A 168 -9.25 23.61 -2.89
N ILE A 169 -8.55 22.51 -2.57
CA ILE A 169 -8.67 21.26 -3.34
C ILE A 169 -10.11 20.73 -3.28
N TRP A 170 -10.72 20.74 -2.09
CA TRP A 170 -12.09 20.33 -1.91
C TRP A 170 -13.07 21.17 -2.73
N ASP A 171 -12.94 22.51 -2.66
CA ASP A 171 -13.76 23.44 -3.42
C ASP A 171 -13.53 23.30 -4.94
N ASP A 172 -12.32 23.01 -5.38
CA ASP A 172 -11.99 22.73 -6.78
C ASP A 172 -12.73 21.48 -7.30
N ILE A 173 -12.83 20.42 -6.48
CA ILE A 173 -13.60 19.21 -6.82
C ILE A 173 -15.09 19.54 -6.98
N LEU A 174 -15.66 20.28 -6.02
CA LEU A 174 -17.05 20.70 -6.06
C LEU A 174 -17.33 21.60 -7.25
N SER A 175 -16.45 22.58 -7.52
CA SER A 175 -16.62 23.53 -8.63
C SER A 175 -16.45 22.90 -10.01
N ALA A 176 -15.79 21.76 -10.11
CA ALA A 176 -15.70 20.93 -11.31
C ALA A 176 -16.92 20.00 -11.48
N GLY A 177 -17.92 20.08 -10.61
CA GLY A 177 -19.15 19.28 -10.69
C GLY A 177 -19.02 17.85 -10.16
N PHE A 178 -17.95 17.54 -9.42
CA PHE A 178 -17.75 16.27 -8.76
C PHE A 178 -18.10 16.34 -7.28
N ILE A 179 -18.30 15.18 -6.66
CA ILE A 179 -18.65 15.04 -5.25
C ILE A 179 -17.45 14.43 -4.52
N PRO A 180 -16.72 15.20 -3.70
CA PRO A 180 -15.62 14.66 -2.92
C PRO A 180 -16.13 13.79 -1.78
N ILE A 181 -15.50 12.61 -1.58
CA ILE A 181 -15.76 11.72 -0.46
C ILE A 181 -14.44 11.48 0.27
N GLU A 182 -14.35 11.95 1.51
CA GLU A 182 -13.18 11.65 2.33
C GLU A 182 -13.11 10.15 2.60
N THR A 183 -11.98 9.52 2.23
CA THR A 183 -11.76 8.09 2.41
C THR A 183 -10.85 7.84 3.60
N HIS A 184 -11.31 6.99 4.51
CA HIS A 184 -10.53 6.48 5.64
C HIS A 184 -10.82 5.01 5.82
N PHE A 185 -9.86 4.25 6.37
CA PHE A 185 -10.18 3.01 7.06
C PHE A 185 -9.71 3.09 8.51
N GLN A 186 -10.46 2.46 9.40
CA GLN A 186 -10.19 2.50 10.83
C GLN A 186 -8.97 1.66 11.15
N HIS A 187 -7.97 2.29 11.75
CA HIS A 187 -6.75 1.63 12.19
C HIS A 187 -6.88 1.26 13.67
N VAL A 188 -6.62 -0.01 14.01
CA VAL A 188 -6.83 -0.52 15.38
C VAL A 188 -5.92 0.16 16.42
N PHE A 189 -4.74 0.60 16.01
CA PHE A 189 -3.74 1.18 16.93
C PHE A 189 -3.75 2.71 16.98
N HIS A 190 -4.52 3.36 16.16
CA HIS A 190 -4.64 4.81 16.17
C HIS A 190 -6.08 5.18 16.45
N ASN A 191 -6.27 6.14 17.36
CA ASN A 191 -7.57 6.73 17.58
C ASN A 191 -8.24 7.03 16.25
N PRO A 192 -9.56 6.85 16.13
CA PRO A 192 -10.27 7.19 14.92
C PRO A 192 -9.82 8.58 14.51
N VAL A 193 -9.27 8.69 13.30
CA VAL A 193 -8.82 9.97 12.78
C VAL A 193 -10.06 10.84 12.70
N ASN A 194 -10.23 11.72 13.69
CA ASN A 194 -11.20 12.77 13.58
C ASN A 194 -10.88 13.53 12.29
N ALA A 195 -11.90 13.92 11.55
CA ALA A 195 -11.66 14.73 10.38
C ALA A 195 -10.72 15.86 10.76
N LYS A 196 -9.59 15.90 10.09
CA LYS A 196 -8.60 16.95 10.28
C LYS A 196 -9.18 18.32 9.89
N PHE A 197 -10.21 18.32 9.05
CA PHE A 197 -10.79 19.51 8.46
C PHE A 197 -12.28 19.63 8.74
N ASP A 198 -12.69 20.79 9.21
CA ASP A 198 -14.06 21.13 9.61
C ASP A 198 -15.01 21.37 8.41
N PHE A 199 -14.44 21.66 7.23
CA PHE A 199 -15.22 21.87 6.01
C PHE A 199 -15.75 20.57 5.39
N VAL A 200 -15.25 19.40 5.83
CA VAL A 200 -15.70 18.11 5.33
C VAL A 200 -17.05 17.77 5.94
N ASP A 201 -18.10 17.80 5.12
CA ASP A 201 -19.43 17.37 5.54
C ASP A 201 -19.39 15.89 5.96
N CYS A 202 -19.91 15.61 7.16
CA CYS A 202 -19.97 14.25 7.69
C CYS A 202 -20.80 13.29 6.81
N THR A 203 -21.70 13.81 5.99
CA THR A 203 -22.48 13.02 5.03
C THR A 203 -21.64 12.47 3.87
N VAL A 204 -20.53 13.14 3.54
CA VAL A 204 -19.60 12.73 2.48
C VAL A 204 -18.33 12.08 3.02
N ARG A 205 -18.23 11.95 4.35
CA ARG A 205 -17.15 11.21 4.97
C ARG A 205 -17.49 9.73 5.02
N ARG A 206 -16.52 8.91 4.61
CA ARG A 206 -16.64 7.46 4.66
C ARG A 206 -15.44 6.87 5.39
N VAL A 207 -15.66 6.50 6.65
CA VAL A 207 -14.72 5.70 7.43
C VAL A 207 -15.01 4.24 7.09
N GLN A 208 -14.04 3.58 6.49
CA GLN A 208 -14.18 2.19 6.09
C GLN A 208 -13.63 1.29 7.21
N PRO A 209 -14.42 0.34 7.72
CA PRO A 209 -13.96 -0.57 8.78
C PRO A 209 -12.95 -1.60 8.27
N ARG A 210 -12.91 -1.82 6.95
CA ARG A 210 -12.05 -2.81 6.30
C ARG A 210 -11.52 -2.28 4.97
N ILE A 211 -10.39 -2.83 4.53
CA ILE A 211 -9.81 -2.51 3.22
C ILE A 211 -10.75 -2.95 2.09
N SER A 212 -11.42 -4.08 2.19
CA SER A 212 -12.40 -4.55 1.19
C SER A 212 -13.54 -3.55 0.97
N THR A 213 -14.03 -2.90 2.02
CA THR A 213 -15.05 -1.86 1.90
C THR A 213 -14.50 -0.56 1.32
N LEU A 214 -13.25 -0.22 1.59
CA LEU A 214 -12.55 0.90 0.95
C LEU A 214 -12.37 0.62 -0.57
N ILE A 215 -11.95 -0.58 -0.93
CA ILE A 215 -11.85 -1.02 -2.33
C ILE A 215 -13.21 -0.85 -3.03
N GLY A 216 -14.28 -1.38 -2.44
CA GLY A 216 -15.65 -1.27 -2.99
C GLY A 216 -16.12 0.19 -3.16
N LEU A 217 -15.71 1.10 -2.26
CA LEU A 217 -16.00 2.52 -2.39
C LEU A 217 -15.18 3.15 -3.54
N LEU A 218 -13.88 2.88 -3.59
CA LEU A 218 -12.99 3.43 -4.61
C LEU A 218 -13.37 2.96 -6.02
N GLN A 219 -13.82 1.71 -6.17
CA GLN A 219 -14.33 1.19 -7.45
C GLN A 219 -15.58 1.94 -7.95
N GLN A 220 -16.33 2.60 -7.06
CA GLN A 220 -17.47 3.44 -7.42
C GLN A 220 -17.06 4.88 -7.73
N CYS A 221 -15.83 5.29 -7.41
CA CYS A 221 -15.37 6.64 -7.68
C CYS A 221 -14.91 6.81 -9.13
N ALA A 222 -15.14 7.99 -9.69
CA ALA A 222 -14.58 8.39 -10.98
C ALA A 222 -13.07 8.56 -10.92
N GLY A 223 -12.56 8.99 -9.76
CA GLY A 223 -11.13 9.19 -9.53
C GLY A 223 -10.80 9.30 -8.04
N PHE A 224 -9.50 9.49 -7.77
CA PHE A 224 -8.96 9.64 -6.42
C PHE A 224 -7.97 10.80 -6.36
N VAL A 225 -8.03 11.59 -5.30
CA VAL A 225 -7.10 12.69 -5.00
C VAL A 225 -6.50 12.44 -3.62
N GLY A 226 -5.20 12.36 -3.50
CA GLY A 226 -4.62 12.13 -2.18
C GLY A 226 -3.12 12.24 -2.08
N VAL A 227 -2.67 12.26 -0.82
CA VAL A 227 -1.26 12.21 -0.43
C VAL A 227 -0.74 10.77 -0.39
N VAL A 228 0.59 10.59 -0.30
CA VAL A 228 1.19 9.26 -0.12
C VAL A 228 0.70 8.60 1.17
N SER A 229 -0.10 7.56 1.03
CA SER A 229 -0.75 6.87 2.14
C SER A 229 -1.17 5.46 1.74
N GLY A 230 -1.59 4.63 2.68
CA GLY A 230 -2.21 3.34 2.39
C GLY A 230 -3.40 3.45 1.45
N ASN A 231 -4.21 4.51 1.55
CA ASN A 231 -5.35 4.75 0.67
C ASN A 231 -4.93 5.01 -0.78
N LEU A 232 -3.82 5.75 -1.01
CA LEU A 232 -3.27 5.93 -2.36
C LEU A 232 -2.84 4.61 -2.98
N HIS A 233 -2.17 3.74 -2.22
CA HIS A 233 -1.73 2.43 -2.74
C HIS A 233 -2.93 1.54 -3.09
N ILE A 234 -3.98 1.57 -2.28
CA ILE A 234 -5.23 0.86 -2.59
C ILE A 234 -5.89 1.46 -3.85
N ALA A 235 -5.93 2.79 -3.97
CA ALA A 235 -6.45 3.43 -5.19
C ALA A 235 -5.64 3.03 -6.44
N LEU A 236 -4.31 2.97 -6.34
CA LEU A 236 -3.41 2.52 -7.42
C LEU A 236 -3.65 1.08 -7.85
N SER A 237 -4.21 0.24 -6.96
CA SER A 237 -4.54 -1.16 -7.25
C SER A 237 -5.90 -1.32 -7.93
N VAL A 238 -6.82 -0.35 -7.74
CA VAL A 238 -8.20 -0.47 -8.21
C VAL A 238 -8.58 0.54 -9.29
N MET A 239 -7.73 1.53 -9.57
CA MET A 239 -7.99 2.58 -10.54
C MET A 239 -6.88 2.70 -11.59
N PRO A 240 -7.22 3.03 -12.85
CA PRO A 240 -6.24 3.48 -13.83
C PRO A 240 -5.47 4.72 -13.34
N ARG A 241 -4.19 4.82 -13.69
CA ARG A 241 -3.31 5.90 -13.21
C ARG A 241 -3.77 7.30 -13.58
N ASP A 242 -4.40 7.47 -14.72
CA ASP A 242 -4.95 8.75 -15.18
C ASP A 242 -6.21 9.19 -14.41
N ARG A 243 -6.78 8.31 -13.59
CA ARG A 243 -7.87 8.61 -12.65
C ARG A 243 -7.40 8.89 -11.23
N ILE A 244 -6.10 8.94 -11.01
CA ILE A 244 -5.51 9.25 -9.72
C ILE A 244 -4.76 10.57 -9.84
N PHE A 245 -4.99 11.47 -8.88
CA PHE A 245 -4.25 12.72 -8.74
C PHE A 245 -3.44 12.69 -7.45
N PHE A 246 -2.13 12.80 -7.58
CA PHE A 246 -1.21 12.76 -6.45
C PHE A 246 -0.90 14.17 -5.92
N LEU A 247 -1.02 14.31 -4.61
CA LEU A 247 -0.66 15.54 -3.89
C LEU A 247 0.71 15.34 -3.24
N ASP A 248 1.72 16.00 -3.80
CA ASP A 248 3.09 15.88 -3.34
C ASP A 248 3.49 17.01 -2.40
N LYS A 249 4.27 16.66 -1.39
CA LYS A 249 5.01 17.59 -0.54
C LYS A 249 6.32 16.92 -0.12
N ASP A 250 7.31 16.98 -1.00
CA ASP A 250 8.67 16.41 -0.78
C ASP A 250 8.78 14.87 -0.77
N LEU A 251 7.74 14.14 -1.15
CA LEU A 251 7.81 12.68 -1.26
C LEU A 251 7.86 12.28 -2.73
N HIS A 252 8.93 11.60 -3.11
CA HIS A 252 9.09 11.10 -4.47
C HIS A 252 8.20 9.88 -4.71
N LEU A 253 7.10 10.07 -5.42
CA LEU A 253 6.16 8.99 -5.77
C LEU A 253 6.85 7.82 -6.49
N ALA A 254 7.94 8.09 -7.22
CA ALA A 254 8.75 7.08 -7.91
C ALA A 254 9.29 5.98 -6.98
N CYS A 255 9.46 6.25 -5.67
CA CYS A 255 9.83 5.22 -4.69
C CYS A 255 8.75 4.16 -4.48
N PHE A 256 7.52 4.48 -4.81
CA PHE A 256 6.35 3.62 -4.53
C PHE A 256 5.80 2.96 -5.79
N ILE A 257 5.86 3.65 -6.94
CA ILE A 257 5.32 3.14 -8.19
C ILE A 257 6.24 3.42 -9.37
N LYS A 258 6.28 2.46 -10.26
CA LYS A 258 6.88 2.63 -11.58
C LYS A 258 5.98 3.53 -12.44
N ASP A 259 6.57 4.36 -13.29
CA ASP A 259 5.82 5.32 -14.12
C ASP A 259 5.05 6.38 -13.32
N ALA A 260 5.59 6.79 -12.17
CA ALA A 260 5.02 7.85 -11.33
C ALA A 260 4.83 9.17 -12.10
N ASP A 261 5.67 9.43 -13.08
CA ASP A 261 5.61 10.58 -13.99
C ASP A 261 4.33 10.61 -14.86
N LYS A 262 3.66 9.46 -15.01
CA LYS A 262 2.38 9.36 -15.74
C LYS A 262 1.16 9.68 -14.88
N ILE A 263 1.34 9.86 -13.58
CA ILE A 263 0.26 10.23 -12.65
C ILE A 263 0.19 11.75 -12.57
N PRO A 264 -0.98 12.36 -12.83
CA PRO A 264 -1.21 13.77 -12.57
C PRO A 264 -0.88 14.12 -11.13
N GLN A 265 -0.14 15.21 -10.91
CA GLN A 265 0.32 15.60 -9.58
C GLN A 265 0.43 17.11 -9.41
N ALA A 266 0.38 17.56 -8.15
CA ALA A 266 0.64 18.93 -7.78
C ALA A 266 1.52 19.03 -6.53
N ASP A 267 2.36 20.07 -6.47
CA ASP A 267 3.09 20.45 -5.27
C ASP A 267 2.16 21.20 -4.31
N LEU A 268 1.89 20.59 -3.16
CA LEU A 268 1.03 21.17 -2.13
C LEU A 268 1.47 22.56 -1.64
N ARG A 269 2.77 22.87 -1.70
CA ARG A 269 3.31 24.18 -1.29
C ARG A 269 2.95 25.30 -2.26
N ASN A 270 2.69 24.97 -3.51
CA ASN A 270 2.45 25.89 -4.60
C ASN A 270 1.16 25.59 -5.36
N TYR A 271 0.17 24.99 -4.71
CA TYR A 271 -1.07 24.56 -5.32
C TYR A 271 -1.82 25.73 -6.00
N LYS A 272 -2.15 25.57 -7.29
CA LYS A 272 -2.76 26.61 -8.15
C LYS A 272 -4.06 26.18 -8.84
N GLY A 273 -4.69 25.09 -8.37
CA GLY A 273 -5.94 24.58 -8.95
C GLY A 273 -5.72 23.45 -9.97
N GLU A 274 -4.62 22.74 -9.90
CA GLU A 274 -4.27 21.66 -10.81
C GLU A 274 -5.29 20.51 -10.75
N VAL A 275 -5.86 20.23 -9.57
CA VAL A 275 -6.92 19.21 -9.40
C VAL A 275 -8.14 19.56 -10.25
N LYS A 276 -8.58 20.83 -10.25
CA LYS A 276 -9.70 21.25 -11.09
C LYS A 276 -9.44 21.04 -12.57
N GLN A 277 -8.25 21.41 -13.03
CA GLN A 277 -7.86 21.22 -14.43
C GLN A 277 -7.85 19.74 -14.83
N TRP A 278 -7.32 18.87 -13.96
CA TRP A 278 -7.35 17.44 -14.17
C TRP A 278 -8.78 16.89 -14.21
N LEU A 279 -9.66 17.33 -13.31
CA LEU A 279 -11.06 16.88 -13.27
C LEU A 279 -11.86 17.26 -14.53
N LEU A 280 -11.62 18.43 -15.09
CA LEU A 280 -12.23 18.81 -16.37
C LEU A 280 -11.79 17.89 -17.51
N GLN A 281 -10.52 17.46 -17.53
CA GLN A 281 -10.03 16.47 -18.49
C GLN A 281 -10.56 15.06 -18.21
N LEU A 282 -10.80 14.73 -16.94
CA LEU A 282 -11.39 13.46 -16.55
C LEU A 282 -12.85 13.35 -16.99
N GLU A 283 -13.61 14.45 -16.90
CA GLU A 283 -15.02 14.51 -17.32
C GLU A 283 -15.18 14.15 -18.80
N ASP A 284 -14.27 14.59 -19.66
CA ASP A 284 -14.28 14.26 -21.10
C ASP A 284 -14.08 12.77 -21.39
N LYS A 285 -13.59 12.00 -20.41
CA LYS A 285 -13.31 10.56 -20.52
C LYS A 285 -14.39 9.66 -19.90
N LEU A 286 -15.28 10.23 -19.07
CA LEU A 286 -16.38 9.51 -18.40
C LEU A 286 -17.61 9.38 -19.29
#